data_172f49e1aee0dff1b8be9eaee46f46ed
#
_entry.id   172f49e1aee0dff1b8be9eaee46f46ed
#
_cell.length_a   1.000
_cell.length_b   1.000
_cell.length_c   1.000
_cell.angle_alpha   90.00
_cell.angle_beta   90.00
_cell.angle_gamma   90.00
#
_symmetry.space_group_name_H-M   'P 1'
#
loop_
_entity.id
_entity.type
_entity.pdbx_description
1 polymer ?
#
loop_
_entity_poly.entity_id
_entity_poly.type
_entity_poly.pdbx_seq_one_letter_code
_entity_poly.pdbx_strand_id
1 'polypeptide(L)'
;MQVFTVLSGSMEPAYHTGSLIYVKEVDAFELEKGDVITFMLNKDTVATHRIVEVVPDETDSSVIRFRTKGDANNVEDGSLVHYKNVIGTPVFTIPYLGYVASYIQKPPGMYVAIAVGAFILMLSFLPDLFTGDEEEKAAEKQKKQAV
;
A
#
# COMPACT_ATOMS: atom_id res chain seq x y z
N MET A 1 4.61 -10.68 -1.29
CA MET A 1 4.02 -9.57 -0.51
C MET A 1 3.44 -8.57 -1.49
N GLN A 2 2.19 -8.15 -1.30
CA GLN A 2 1.49 -7.23 -2.21
C GLN A 2 0.90 -6.05 -1.41
N VAL A 3 0.66 -4.92 -2.09
CA VAL A 3 0.13 -3.71 -1.46
C VAL A 3 -1.19 -3.34 -2.12
N PHE A 4 -2.21 -3.07 -1.32
CA PHE A 4 -3.53 -2.67 -1.80
C PHE A 4 -4.00 -1.40 -1.09
N THR A 5 -4.82 -0.60 -1.79
CA THR A 5 -5.52 0.54 -1.21
C THR A 5 -6.93 0.12 -0.80
N VAL A 6 -7.31 0.42 0.43
CA VAL A 6 -8.66 0.21 0.94
C VAL A 6 -9.60 1.24 0.33
N LEU A 7 -10.54 0.81 -0.49
CA LEU A 7 -11.45 1.69 -1.24
C LEU A 7 -12.83 1.85 -0.59
N SER A 8 -13.20 0.96 0.34
CA SER A 8 -14.52 0.97 0.98
C SER A 8 -14.41 0.79 2.49
N GLY A 9 -15.47 1.18 3.22
CA GLY A 9 -15.53 1.05 4.67
C GLY A 9 -16.03 -0.31 5.19
N SER A 10 -16.10 -1.35 4.34
CA SER A 10 -16.64 -2.67 4.75
C SER A 10 -15.89 -3.33 5.90
N MET A 11 -14.63 -2.95 6.11
CA MET A 11 -13.76 -3.46 7.18
C MET A 11 -13.52 -2.44 8.32
N GLU A 12 -14.29 -1.37 8.37
CA GLU A 12 -14.24 -0.44 9.51
C GLU A 12 -14.68 -1.15 10.82
N PRO A 13 -14.07 -0.85 11.96
CA PRO A 13 -12.94 0.08 12.15
C PRO A 13 -11.55 -0.54 11.95
N ALA A 14 -11.46 -1.83 11.62
CA ALA A 14 -10.17 -2.54 11.53
C ALA A 14 -9.27 -1.96 10.40
N TYR A 15 -9.86 -1.65 9.25
CA TYR A 15 -9.16 -1.04 8.11
C TYR A 15 -9.96 0.13 7.58
N HIS A 16 -9.42 1.35 7.76
CA HIS A 16 -10.08 2.58 7.32
C HIS A 16 -9.97 2.78 5.82
N THR A 17 -11.03 3.31 5.22
CA THR A 17 -11.01 3.75 3.82
C THR A 17 -9.84 4.72 3.58
N GLY A 18 -9.13 4.54 2.46
CA GLY A 18 -7.94 5.32 2.12
C GLY A 18 -6.65 4.85 2.78
N SER A 19 -6.67 3.74 3.51
CA SER A 19 -5.46 3.10 4.02
C SER A 19 -4.73 2.31 2.93
N LEU A 20 -3.41 2.16 3.09
CA LEU A 20 -2.65 1.11 2.40
C LEU A 20 -2.52 -0.10 3.32
N ILE A 21 -2.80 -1.28 2.78
CA ILE A 21 -2.60 -2.56 3.46
C ILE A 21 -1.49 -3.36 2.78
N TYR A 22 -0.62 -3.94 3.60
CA TYR A 22 0.41 -4.88 3.16
C TYR A 22 -0.09 -6.30 3.38
N VAL A 23 -0.24 -7.04 2.30
CA VAL A 23 -0.76 -8.41 2.30
C VAL A 23 0.39 -9.40 2.09
N LYS A 24 0.50 -10.33 3.04
CA LYS A 24 1.45 -11.44 2.98
C LYS A 24 0.72 -12.68 2.50
N GLU A 25 1.29 -13.37 1.54
CA GLU A 25 0.83 -14.69 1.10
C GLU A 25 0.92 -15.70 2.24
N VAL A 26 -0.10 -16.50 2.41
CA VAL A 26 -0.22 -17.53 3.45
C VAL A 26 -0.76 -18.81 2.83
N ASP A 27 -0.52 -19.94 3.50
CA ASP A 27 -1.20 -21.16 3.14
C ASP A 27 -2.69 -21.06 3.52
N ALA A 28 -3.56 -21.22 2.52
CA ALA A 28 -5.00 -21.12 2.75
C ALA A 28 -5.52 -22.21 3.70
N PHE A 29 -4.81 -23.34 3.83
CA PHE A 29 -5.18 -24.42 4.73
C PHE A 29 -4.83 -24.16 6.20
N GLU A 30 -4.00 -23.15 6.48
CA GLU A 30 -3.69 -22.69 7.84
C GLU A 30 -4.66 -21.61 8.33
N LEU A 31 -5.57 -21.13 7.46
CA LEU A 31 -6.50 -20.06 7.79
C LEU A 31 -7.68 -20.58 8.61
N GLU A 32 -8.04 -19.80 9.63
CA GLU A 32 -9.09 -20.14 10.57
C GLU A 32 -10.21 -19.09 10.60
N LYS A 33 -11.33 -19.45 11.23
CA LYS A 33 -12.39 -18.49 11.54
C LYS A 33 -11.85 -17.33 12.39
N GLY A 34 -12.10 -16.11 11.96
CA GLY A 34 -11.64 -14.88 12.60
C GLY A 34 -10.49 -14.21 11.86
N ASP A 35 -9.75 -14.94 11.01
CA ASP A 35 -8.70 -14.36 10.18
C ASP A 35 -9.27 -13.40 9.14
N VAL A 36 -8.48 -12.36 8.83
CA VAL A 36 -8.80 -11.44 7.73
C VAL A 36 -8.04 -11.89 6.50
N ILE A 37 -8.74 -12.07 5.40
CA ILE A 37 -8.17 -12.46 4.12
C ILE A 37 -8.42 -11.41 3.05
N THR A 38 -7.43 -11.24 2.19
CA THR A 38 -7.54 -10.51 0.93
C THR A 38 -7.64 -11.53 -0.19
N PHE A 39 -8.66 -11.42 -1.03
CA PHE A 39 -8.99 -12.40 -2.05
C PHE A 39 -9.55 -11.78 -3.32
N MET A 40 -9.46 -12.50 -4.42
CA MET A 40 -10.02 -12.10 -5.71
C MET A 40 -11.52 -12.41 -5.75
N LEU A 41 -12.35 -11.38 -5.92
CA LEU A 41 -13.78 -11.52 -6.23
C LEU A 41 -13.99 -11.89 -7.69
N ASN A 42 -13.22 -11.28 -8.58
CA ASN A 42 -13.18 -11.56 -10.02
C ASN A 42 -11.78 -11.17 -10.55
N LYS A 43 -11.57 -11.20 -11.88
CA LYS A 43 -10.26 -10.96 -12.51
C LYS A 43 -9.64 -9.60 -12.17
N ASP A 44 -10.47 -8.60 -11.86
CA ASP A 44 -10.04 -7.21 -11.72
C ASP A 44 -10.40 -6.61 -10.34
N THR A 45 -11.06 -7.37 -9.48
CA THR A 45 -11.57 -6.87 -8.20
C THR A 45 -11.07 -7.73 -7.05
N VAL A 46 -10.48 -7.05 -6.07
CA VAL A 46 -9.97 -7.64 -4.83
C VAL A 46 -10.81 -7.13 -3.66
N ALA A 47 -11.13 -8.01 -2.72
CA ALA A 47 -11.77 -7.68 -1.45
C ALA A 47 -10.93 -8.15 -0.27
N THR A 48 -11.13 -7.49 0.85
CA THR A 48 -10.53 -7.89 2.14
C THR A 48 -11.68 -8.00 3.14
N HIS A 49 -11.95 -9.20 3.63
CA HIS A 49 -13.01 -9.48 4.61
C HIS A 49 -12.54 -10.51 5.64
N ARG A 50 -13.30 -10.65 6.71
CA ARG A 50 -13.03 -11.61 7.78
C ARG A 50 -13.70 -12.95 7.52
N ILE A 51 -12.99 -14.04 7.79
CA ILE A 51 -13.53 -15.41 7.74
C ILE A 51 -14.51 -15.59 8.91
N VAL A 52 -15.74 -15.90 8.59
CA VAL A 52 -16.77 -16.28 9.58
C VAL A 52 -16.95 -17.79 9.68
N GLU A 53 -16.58 -18.52 8.64
CA GLU A 53 -16.65 -19.98 8.60
C GLU A 53 -15.68 -20.55 7.56
N VAL A 54 -15.01 -21.66 7.89
CA VAL A 54 -14.25 -22.47 6.95
C VAL A 54 -15.14 -23.64 6.52
N VAL A 55 -15.41 -23.73 5.22
CA VAL A 55 -16.35 -24.70 4.64
C VAL A 55 -15.55 -25.74 3.82
N PRO A 56 -15.34 -26.95 4.35
CA PRO A 56 -14.75 -28.04 3.57
C PRO A 56 -15.67 -28.43 2.40
N ASP A 57 -15.09 -28.88 1.31
CA ASP A 57 -15.89 -29.47 0.23
C ASP A 57 -16.34 -30.88 0.62
N GLU A 58 -17.60 -31.19 0.34
CA GLU A 58 -18.21 -32.49 0.72
C GLU A 58 -17.62 -33.67 -0.07
N THR A 59 -17.09 -33.41 -1.26
CA THR A 59 -16.63 -34.43 -2.20
C THR A 59 -15.11 -34.52 -2.32
N ASP A 60 -14.39 -33.44 -1.95
CA ASP A 60 -12.94 -33.35 -2.09
C ASP A 60 -12.32 -32.64 -0.90
N SER A 61 -11.71 -33.41 0.01
CA SER A 61 -11.03 -32.89 1.19
C SER A 61 -9.83 -31.99 0.89
N SER A 62 -9.35 -31.95 -0.35
CA SER A 62 -8.30 -31.03 -0.81
C SER A 62 -8.84 -29.66 -1.19
N VAL A 63 -10.15 -29.43 -1.14
CA VAL A 63 -10.81 -28.17 -1.47
C VAL A 63 -11.47 -27.60 -0.23
N ILE A 64 -11.13 -26.36 0.09
CA ILE A 64 -11.81 -25.57 1.12
C ILE A 64 -12.31 -24.25 0.55
N ARG A 65 -13.38 -23.74 1.13
CA ARG A 65 -13.94 -22.43 0.83
C ARG A 65 -14.12 -21.64 2.13
N PHE A 66 -14.14 -20.35 2.00
CA PHE A 66 -14.32 -19.46 3.14
C PHE A 66 -15.62 -18.68 2.97
N ARG A 67 -16.45 -18.71 4.01
CA ARG A 67 -17.54 -17.74 4.16
C ARG A 67 -16.94 -16.51 4.80
N THR A 68 -17.14 -15.37 4.17
CA THR A 68 -16.54 -14.12 4.60
C THR A 68 -17.59 -13.06 4.90
N LYS A 69 -17.19 -12.06 5.68
CA LYS A 69 -18.02 -10.89 6.00
C LYS A 69 -17.12 -9.69 6.30
N GLY A 70 -17.49 -8.52 5.78
CA GLY A 70 -16.88 -7.25 6.20
C GLY A 70 -17.25 -6.92 7.65
N ASP A 71 -16.32 -6.41 8.42
CA ASP A 71 -16.53 -6.10 9.86
C ASP A 71 -17.66 -5.08 10.07
N ALA A 72 -17.82 -4.12 9.16
CA ALA A 72 -18.91 -3.14 9.18
C ALA A 72 -20.22 -3.62 8.51
N ASN A 73 -20.22 -4.78 7.87
CA ASN A 73 -21.39 -5.28 7.16
C ASN A 73 -22.34 -5.99 8.14
N ASN A 74 -23.66 -5.87 7.89
CA ASN A 74 -24.68 -6.56 8.68
C ASN A 74 -24.88 -8.03 8.24
N VAL A 75 -24.55 -8.35 6.99
CA VAL A 75 -24.74 -9.66 6.38
C VAL A 75 -23.44 -10.23 5.86
N GLU A 76 -23.37 -11.56 5.78
CA GLU A 76 -22.26 -12.28 5.17
C GLU A 76 -22.25 -12.09 3.65
N ASP A 77 -21.08 -12.34 3.05
CA ASP A 77 -20.93 -12.26 1.60
C ASP A 77 -21.76 -13.37 0.93
N GLY A 78 -22.39 -13.02 -0.18
CA GLY A 78 -23.33 -13.94 -0.87
C GLY A 78 -22.68 -15.14 -1.54
N SER A 79 -21.35 -15.17 -1.68
CA SER A 79 -20.60 -16.26 -2.31
C SER A 79 -19.45 -16.71 -1.42
N LEU A 80 -19.16 -18.03 -1.48
CA LEU A 80 -17.99 -18.58 -0.80
C LEU A 80 -16.71 -18.28 -1.60
N VAL A 81 -15.65 -17.92 -0.89
CA VAL A 81 -14.32 -17.71 -1.45
C VAL A 81 -13.59 -19.04 -1.58
N HIS A 82 -13.22 -19.43 -2.78
CA HIS A 82 -12.42 -20.61 -3.02
C HIS A 82 -10.98 -20.39 -2.55
N TYR A 83 -10.31 -21.37 -1.94
CA TYR A 83 -8.96 -21.25 -1.41
C TYR A 83 -7.94 -20.70 -2.41
N LYS A 84 -8.06 -21.05 -3.71
CA LYS A 84 -7.20 -20.56 -4.79
C LYS A 84 -7.35 -19.07 -5.08
N ASN A 85 -8.44 -18.46 -4.64
CA ASN A 85 -8.68 -17.03 -4.82
C ASN A 85 -8.11 -16.20 -3.68
N VAL A 86 -7.61 -16.82 -2.62
CA VAL A 86 -6.96 -16.14 -1.51
C VAL A 86 -5.60 -15.62 -1.96
N ILE A 87 -5.36 -14.32 -1.77
CA ILE A 87 -4.09 -13.67 -2.04
C ILE A 87 -3.20 -13.72 -0.81
N GLY A 88 -3.80 -13.59 0.38
CA GLY A 88 -3.09 -13.62 1.65
C GLY A 88 -3.82 -12.87 2.76
N THR A 89 -3.10 -12.59 3.85
CA THR A 89 -3.60 -11.85 5.01
C THR A 89 -2.94 -10.49 5.13
N PRO A 90 -3.68 -9.43 5.51
CA PRO A 90 -3.10 -8.14 5.83
C PRO A 90 -2.27 -8.24 7.11
N VAL A 91 -1.00 -7.90 7.03
CA VAL A 91 -0.06 -7.93 8.17
C VAL A 91 0.25 -6.55 8.73
N PHE A 92 0.07 -5.51 7.91
CA PHE A 92 0.35 -4.13 8.29
C PHE A 92 -0.55 -3.16 7.51
N THR A 93 -0.96 -2.07 8.15
CA THR A 93 -1.75 -1.00 7.52
C THR A 93 -1.16 0.36 7.83
N ILE A 94 -1.20 1.25 6.82
CA ILE A 94 -0.85 2.67 6.98
C ILE A 94 -2.12 3.48 6.67
N PRO A 95 -2.74 4.07 7.69
CA PRO A 95 -3.95 4.87 7.51
C PRO A 95 -3.70 6.06 6.58
N TYR A 96 -4.68 6.39 5.76
CA TYR A 96 -4.74 7.56 4.87
C TYR A 96 -3.67 7.65 3.77
N LEU A 97 -2.63 6.82 3.79
CA LEU A 97 -1.54 6.88 2.78
C LEU A 97 -2.04 6.47 1.39
N GLY A 98 -3.10 5.68 1.30
CA GLY A 98 -3.76 5.35 0.04
C GLY A 98 -4.36 6.57 -0.67
N TYR A 99 -4.86 7.56 0.07
CA TYR A 99 -5.32 8.83 -0.52
C TYR A 99 -4.16 9.60 -1.15
N VAL A 100 -3.02 9.68 -0.44
CA VAL A 100 -1.81 10.34 -0.95
C VAL A 100 -1.32 9.62 -2.21
N ALA A 101 -1.23 8.29 -2.18
CA ALA A 101 -0.82 7.49 -3.33
C ALA A 101 -1.75 7.68 -4.52
N SER A 102 -3.06 7.66 -4.31
CA SER A 102 -4.06 7.88 -5.35
C SER A 102 -4.03 9.30 -5.92
N TYR A 103 -3.75 10.30 -5.08
CA TYR A 103 -3.63 11.69 -5.50
C TYR A 103 -2.40 11.90 -6.40
N ILE A 104 -1.24 11.33 -6.02
CA ILE A 104 0.01 11.43 -6.80
C ILE A 104 -0.11 10.73 -8.16
N GLN A 105 -0.90 9.66 -8.27
CA GLN A 105 -1.07 8.91 -9.52
C GLN A 105 -1.97 9.60 -10.55
N LYS A 106 -2.67 10.65 -10.18
CA LYS A 106 -3.62 11.36 -11.05
C LYS A 106 -3.26 12.85 -11.17
N PRO A 107 -3.49 13.48 -12.34
CA PRO A 107 -3.46 14.94 -12.44
C PRO A 107 -4.53 15.56 -11.53
N PRO A 108 -4.26 16.68 -10.82
CA PRO A 108 -3.03 17.48 -10.80
C PRO A 108 -1.94 17.01 -9.83
N GLY A 109 -2.21 16.00 -8.97
CA GLY A 109 -1.30 15.55 -7.92
C GLY A 109 0.06 15.09 -8.44
N MET A 110 0.09 14.44 -9.59
CA MET A 110 1.33 14.03 -10.25
C MET A 110 2.25 15.23 -10.54
N TYR A 111 1.70 16.32 -11.06
CA TYR A 111 2.50 17.52 -11.35
C TYR A 111 3.01 18.19 -10.07
N VAL A 112 2.21 18.20 -9.01
CA VAL A 112 2.61 18.69 -7.68
C VAL A 112 3.76 17.84 -7.13
N ALA A 113 3.67 16.51 -7.20
CA ALA A 113 4.72 15.61 -6.73
C ALA A 113 6.04 15.81 -7.49
N ILE A 114 5.98 15.97 -8.82
CA ILE A 114 7.16 16.25 -9.66
C ILE A 114 7.76 17.61 -9.28
N ALA A 115 6.94 18.65 -9.11
CA ALA A 115 7.42 19.98 -8.74
C ALA A 115 8.10 20.00 -7.36
N VAL A 116 7.52 19.31 -6.36
CA VAL A 116 8.10 19.15 -5.03
C VAL A 116 9.41 18.38 -5.10
N GLY A 117 9.48 17.29 -5.84
CA GLY A 117 10.72 16.52 -6.05
C GLY A 117 11.82 17.35 -6.70
N ALA A 118 11.49 18.08 -7.76
CA ALA A 118 12.43 18.99 -8.42
C ALA A 118 12.92 20.10 -7.49
N PHE A 119 12.03 20.66 -6.67
CA PHE A 119 12.39 21.69 -5.68
C PHE A 119 13.33 21.16 -4.61
N ILE A 120 13.08 19.95 -4.09
CA ILE A 120 13.98 19.29 -3.11
C ILE A 120 15.36 19.05 -3.73
N LEU A 121 15.41 18.55 -4.98
CA LEU A 121 16.68 18.37 -5.69
C LEU A 121 17.42 19.70 -5.87
N MET A 122 16.72 20.75 -6.27
CA MET A 122 17.31 22.09 -6.40
C MET A 122 17.90 22.57 -5.07
N LEU A 123 17.19 22.41 -3.96
CA LEU A 123 17.69 22.75 -2.63
C LEU A 123 18.92 21.93 -2.23
N SER A 124 19.05 20.67 -2.67
CA SER A 124 20.20 19.82 -2.39
C SER A 124 21.47 20.30 -3.08
N PHE A 125 21.36 20.97 -4.22
CA PHE A 125 22.49 21.54 -4.97
C PHE A 125 22.82 23.00 -4.61
N LEU A 126 21.94 23.68 -3.86
CA LEU A 126 22.17 25.07 -3.44
C LEU A 126 23.46 25.26 -2.64
N PRO A 127 23.82 24.42 -1.65
CA PRO A 127 25.08 24.57 -0.91
C PRO A 127 26.32 24.58 -1.79
N ASP A 128 26.36 23.70 -2.80
CA ASP A 128 27.50 23.57 -3.71
C ASP A 128 27.71 24.82 -4.59
N LEU A 129 26.62 25.50 -4.95
CA LEU A 129 26.70 26.77 -5.68
C LEU A 129 27.35 27.91 -4.87
N PHE A 130 27.10 27.93 -3.57
CA PHE A 130 27.64 28.99 -2.69
C PHE A 130 29.08 28.72 -2.22
N THR A 131 29.45 27.44 -2.06
CA THR A 131 30.81 27.05 -1.67
C THR A 131 31.83 27.18 -2.81
N GLY A 132 31.42 26.93 -4.06
CA GLY A 132 32.28 27.07 -5.23
C GLY A 132 32.82 28.49 -5.43
N ASP A 133 31.99 29.53 -5.19
CA ASP A 133 32.37 30.93 -5.33
C ASP A 133 33.37 31.42 -4.25
N GLU A 134 33.38 30.78 -3.07
CA GLU A 134 34.32 31.16 -2.00
C GLU A 134 35.69 30.53 -2.23
N GLU A 135 35.78 29.32 -2.73
CA GLU A 135 37.05 28.65 -3.07
C GLU A 135 37.77 29.36 -4.23
N GLU A 136 37.05 29.80 -5.26
CA GLU A 136 37.62 30.52 -6.40
C GLU A 136 38.16 31.90 -5.97
N LYS A 137 37.42 32.61 -5.14
CA LYS A 137 37.88 33.90 -4.56
C LYS A 137 39.07 33.77 -3.61
N ALA A 138 39.16 32.67 -2.86
CA ALA A 138 40.28 32.35 -2.00
C ALA A 138 41.54 32.02 -2.81
N ALA A 139 41.41 31.23 -3.87
CA ALA A 139 42.49 30.89 -4.79
C ALA A 139 43.02 32.11 -5.55
N GLU A 140 42.17 33.03 -5.99
CA GLU A 140 42.56 34.29 -6.66
C GLU A 140 43.31 35.24 -5.71
N LYS A 141 42.87 35.34 -4.44
CA LYS A 141 43.57 36.13 -3.42
C LYS A 141 44.97 35.59 -3.12
N GLN A 142 45.17 34.28 -3.04
CA GLN A 142 46.48 33.69 -2.83
C GLN A 142 47.43 33.92 -4.02
N LYS A 143 46.94 33.85 -5.26
CA LYS A 143 47.72 34.16 -6.44
C LYS A 143 48.18 35.64 -6.50
N LYS A 144 47.35 36.59 -6.03
CA LYS A 144 47.70 38.00 -5.99
C LYS A 144 48.69 38.40 -4.86
N GLN A 145 48.82 37.57 -3.83
CA GLN A 145 49.77 37.79 -2.73
C GLN A 145 51.16 37.15 -2.97
N ALA A 146 51.29 36.29 -3.99
CA ALA A 146 52.52 35.59 -4.30
C ALA A 146 53.36 36.26 -5.43
N VAL A 147 52.94 37.42 -5.89
CA VAL A 147 53.69 38.30 -6.83
C VAL A 147 54.11 39.59 -6.09
#